data_23702e78820caa9b8c965497890b5d99
#
_entry.id   23702e78820caa9b8c965497890b5d99
#
_cell.length_a   1.000
_cell.length_b   1.000
_cell.length_c   1.000
_cell.angle_alpha   90.00
_cell.angle_beta   90.00
_cell.angle_gamma   90.00
#
_symmetry.space_group_name_H-M   'P 1'
#
loop_
_entity.id
_entity.type
_entity.pdbx_description
1 polymer ?
#
loop_
_entity_poly.entity_id
_entity_poly.type
_entity_poly.pdbx_seq_one_letter_code
_entity_poly.pdbx_strand_id
1 'polypeptide(L)' 'VNTVFIQVHDAQRPTEATRTLFQRARDAGCVLSVAADGTLVVRAPKGVLTEARLQKLERAAGAIVELIGGGNDGKQA' A
#
# COMPACT_ATOMS: atom_id res chain seq x y z
N VAL A 1 13.20 7.54 -9.06
CA VAL A 1 12.28 6.92 -8.11
C VAL A 1 11.11 7.86 -7.86
N ASN A 2 9.90 7.35 -8.04
CA ASN A 2 8.70 8.12 -7.78
C ASN A 2 8.17 7.77 -6.40
N THR A 3 7.83 8.79 -5.64
CA THR A 3 7.24 8.60 -4.32
C THR A 3 5.87 9.26 -4.32
N VAL A 4 4.87 8.50 -3.91
CA VAL A 4 3.49 8.98 -3.86
C VAL A 4 2.98 8.82 -2.43
N PHE A 5 2.29 9.84 -1.95
CA PHE A 5 1.67 9.81 -0.63
C PHE A 5 0.16 9.72 -0.83
N ILE A 6 -0.43 8.70 -0.24
CA ILE A 6 -1.87 8.47 -0.37
C ILE A 6 -2.48 8.60 1.00
N GLN A 7 -3.41 9.55 1.14
CA GLN A 7 -4.10 9.72 2.40
C GLN A 7 -5.17 8.65 2.55
N VAL A 8 -5.23 8.09 3.74
CA VAL A 8 -6.20 7.05 4.04
C VAL A 8 -7.34 7.69 4.83
N HIS A 9 -8.54 7.62 4.25
CA HIS A 9 -9.71 8.22 4.89
C HIS A 9 -10.54 7.19 5.64
N ASP A 10 -10.58 5.96 5.15
CA ASP A 10 -11.42 4.94 5.76
C ASP A 10 -10.60 3.71 6.09
N ALA A 11 -10.87 3.13 7.24
CA ALA A 11 -10.28 1.85 7.58
C ALA A 11 -10.96 0.76 6.76
N GLN A 12 -10.18 -0.13 6.19
CA GLN A 12 -10.69 -1.22 5.38
C GLN A 12 -10.02 -2.51 5.81
N ARG A 13 -10.76 -3.61 5.70
CA ARG A 13 -10.17 -4.90 5.99
C ARG A 13 -9.38 -5.40 4.80
N PRO A 14 -8.17 -5.93 5.01
CA PRO A 14 -7.44 -6.55 3.92
C PRO A 14 -8.20 -7.77 3.41
N THR A 15 -8.32 -7.85 2.10
CA THR A 15 -8.94 -9.00 1.45
C THR A 15 -7.87 -9.72 0.65
N GLU A 16 -8.26 -10.86 0.08
CA GLU A 16 -7.35 -11.58 -0.78
C GLU A 16 -6.94 -10.73 -1.98
N ALA A 17 -7.87 -9.96 -2.52
CA ALA A 17 -7.56 -9.05 -3.62
C ALA A 17 -6.53 -8.00 -3.18
N THR A 18 -6.66 -7.50 -1.97
CA THR A 18 -5.70 -6.53 -1.43
C THR A 18 -4.32 -7.15 -1.30
N ARG A 19 -4.25 -8.36 -0.80
CA ARG A 19 -2.97 -9.06 -0.67
C ARG A 19 -2.32 -9.28 -2.03
N THR A 20 -3.11 -9.66 -3.02
CA THR A 20 -2.62 -9.85 -4.37
C THR A 20 -2.09 -8.54 -4.93
N LEU A 21 -2.81 -7.46 -4.74
CA LEU A 21 -2.40 -6.14 -5.21
C LEU A 21 -1.09 -5.73 -4.54
N PHE A 22 -0.99 -5.92 -3.24
CA PHE A 22 0.21 -5.59 -2.48
C PHE A 22 1.40 -6.43 -2.99
N GLN A 23 1.19 -7.72 -3.17
CA GLN A 23 2.24 -8.61 -3.64
C GLN A 23 2.71 -8.23 -5.03
N ARG A 24 1.79 -7.92 -5.93
CA ARG A 24 2.14 -7.51 -7.29
C ARG A 24 2.92 -6.21 -7.29
N ALA A 25 2.54 -5.28 -6.44
CA ALA A 25 3.26 -4.02 -6.33
C ALA A 25 4.70 -4.27 -5.88
N ARG A 26 4.89 -5.12 -4.89
CA ARG A 26 6.23 -5.46 -4.42
C ARG A 26 7.04 -6.16 -5.50
N ASP A 27 6.41 -7.08 -6.23
CA ASP A 27 7.08 -7.79 -7.29
C ASP A 27 7.52 -6.85 -8.42
N ALA A 28 6.79 -5.77 -8.61
CA ALA A 28 7.13 -4.77 -9.61
C ALA A 28 8.24 -3.82 -9.13
N GLY A 29 8.67 -3.96 -7.89
CA GLY A 29 9.73 -3.11 -7.35
C GLY A 29 9.23 -1.95 -6.51
N CYS A 30 7.94 -1.92 -6.20
CA CYS A 30 7.40 -0.87 -5.35
C CYS A 30 7.66 -1.16 -3.89
N VAL A 31 7.92 -0.12 -3.13
CA VAL A 31 8.06 -0.21 -1.68
C VAL A 31 6.87 0.51 -1.05
N LEU A 32 6.13 -0.23 -0.25
CA LEU A 32 4.95 0.31 0.40
C LEU A 32 5.22 0.41 1.90
N SER A 33 4.96 1.57 2.46
CA SER A 33 5.16 1.79 3.88
C SER A 33 4.11 2.73 4.42
N VAL A 34 4.06 2.87 5.74
CA VAL A 34 3.10 3.73 6.41
C VAL A 34 3.86 4.79 7.19
N ALA A 35 3.53 6.03 6.95
CA ALA A 35 4.13 7.14 7.68
C ALA A 35 3.55 7.22 9.10
N ALA A 36 4.20 8.02 9.93
CA ALA A 36 3.78 8.14 11.32
C ALA A 36 2.34 8.65 11.48
N ASP A 37 1.87 9.43 10.49
CA ASP A 37 0.51 9.97 10.56
C ASP A 37 -0.52 9.04 9.90
N GLY A 38 -0.11 7.86 9.49
CA GLY A 38 -1.02 6.91 8.86
C GLY A 38 -1.11 7.02 7.35
N THR A 39 -0.36 7.91 6.73
CA THR A 39 -0.37 8.05 5.28
C THR A 39 0.36 6.90 4.62
N LEU A 40 -0.23 6.34 3.59
CA LEU A 40 0.42 5.29 2.81
C LEU A 40 1.46 5.91 1.88
N VAL A 41 2.69 5.46 1.99
CA VAL A 41 3.78 5.94 1.15
C VAL A 41 4.14 4.84 0.16
N VAL A 42 4.09 5.18 -1.12
CA VAL A 42 4.42 4.24 -2.19
C VAL A 42 5.65 4.78 -2.93
N ARG A 43 6.69 3.98 -2.97
CA ARG A 43 7.90 4.32 -3.73
C ARG A 43 8.04 3.30 -4.84
N ALA A 44 8.23 3.78 -6.05
CA ALA A 44 8.31 2.91 -7.21
C ALA A 44 9.38 3.37 -8.17
N PRO A 45 9.98 2.44 -8.93
CA PRO A 45 10.89 2.81 -10.00
C PRO A 45 10.15 3.62 -11.07
N LYS A 46 10.90 4.40 -11.81
CA LYS A 46 10.32 5.21 -12.88
C LYS A 46 9.59 4.31 -13.88
N GLY A 47 8.37 4.70 -14.21
CA GLY A 47 7.58 3.96 -15.19
C GLY A 47 6.77 2.80 -14.66
N VAL A 48 6.98 2.41 -13.42
CA VAL A 48 6.23 1.30 -12.83
C VAL A 48 4.88 1.74 -12.31
N LEU A 49 4.83 2.92 -11.70
CA LEU A 49 3.60 3.40 -11.09
C LEU A 49 2.77 4.15 -12.13
N THR A 50 1.85 3.43 -12.77
CA THR A 50 0.95 4.03 -13.76
C THR A 50 -0.27 4.60 -13.06
N GLU A 51 -1.04 5.42 -13.80
CA GLU A 51 -2.24 6.00 -13.25
C GLU A 51 -3.24 4.92 -12.83
N ALA A 52 -3.37 3.87 -13.63
CA ALA A 52 -4.27 2.77 -13.30
C ALA A 52 -3.86 2.08 -12.01
N ARG A 53 -2.56 1.83 -11.83
CA ARG A 53 -2.07 1.22 -10.61
C ARG A 53 -2.26 2.13 -9.41
N LEU A 54 -2.00 3.42 -9.61
CA LEU A 54 -2.18 4.38 -8.55
C LEU A 54 -3.62 4.42 -8.08
N GLN A 55 -4.58 4.41 -9.00
CA GLN A 55 -5.99 4.37 -8.64
C GLN A 55 -6.35 3.13 -7.83
N LYS A 56 -5.83 1.98 -8.22
CA LYS A 56 -6.06 0.75 -7.49
C LYS A 56 -5.48 0.83 -6.08
N LEU A 57 -4.29 1.40 -5.96
CA LEU A 57 -3.66 1.57 -4.65
C LEU A 57 -4.46 2.53 -3.78
N GLU A 58 -4.96 3.61 -4.37
CA GLU A 58 -5.76 4.57 -3.63
C GLU A 58 -7.04 3.94 -3.10
N ARG A 59 -7.69 3.12 -3.90
CA ARG A 59 -8.92 2.46 -3.48
C ARG A 59 -8.67 1.48 -2.34
N ALA A 60 -7.54 0.82 -2.36
CA ALA A 60 -7.21 -0.18 -1.37
C ALA A 60 -6.28 0.36 -0.28
N ALA A 61 -6.05 1.67 -0.25
CA ALA A 61 -5.07 2.24 0.65
C ALA A 61 -5.32 1.88 2.11
N GLY A 62 -6.56 1.97 2.56
CA GLY A 62 -6.89 1.63 3.93
C GLY A 62 -6.58 0.18 4.25
N ALA A 63 -6.90 -0.72 3.33
CA ALA A 63 -6.63 -2.13 3.52
C ALA A 63 -5.13 -2.43 3.47
N ILE A 64 -4.40 -1.74 2.59
CA ILE A 64 -2.96 -1.91 2.51
C ILE A 64 -2.28 -1.43 3.79
N VAL A 65 -2.73 -0.32 4.33
CA VAL A 65 -2.20 0.17 5.59
C VAL A 65 -2.43 -0.84 6.70
N GLU A 66 -3.60 -1.47 6.73
CA GLU A 66 -3.88 -2.52 7.69
C GLU A 66 -2.96 -3.72 7.51
N LEU A 67 -2.66 -4.09 6.27
CA LEU A 67 -1.74 -5.19 6.02
C LEU A 67 -0.34 -4.88 6.54
N ILE A 68 0.13 -3.66 6.32
CA ILE A 68 1.47 -3.29 6.71
C ILE A 68 1.56 -3.05 8.20
N GLY A 69 0.64 -2.25 8.72
CA GLY A 69 0.72 -1.82 10.10
C GLY A 69 0.03 -2.74 11.07
N GLY A 70 -1.23 -3.07 10.78
CA GLY A 70 -2.03 -3.88 11.69
C GLY A 70 -1.69 -5.33 11.63
N GLY A 71 -1.45 -5.83 10.46
CA GLY A 71 -1.16 -7.24 10.27
C GLY A 71 0.17 -7.66 10.84
N ASN A 72 1.07 -6.72 11.02
CA ASN A 72 2.37 -7.04 11.54
C ASN A 72 2.40 -7.16 13.03
N ASP A 73 1.40 -6.75 13.65
CA ASP A 73 1.40 -6.81 15.07
C ASP A 73 1.36 -8.17 15.54
N GLY A 74 1.20 -8.60 14.82
CA GLY A 74 1.22 -9.81 15.30
C GLY A 74 2.49 -10.36 15.70
N LYS A 75 2.46 -9.42 15.48
CA LYS A 75 3.02 -9.90 15.67
C LYS A 75 3.62 -10.20 16.21
N GLN A 76 3.79 -9.82 16.28
CA GLN A 76 4.21 -9.92 16.65
C GLN A 76 4.37 -10.37 17.27
N ALA A 77 4.27 -10.32 17.27
CA ALA A 77 4.41 -10.79 17.75
C ALA A 77 4.63 -11.15 18.20
#